data_d43dc4ffd7bc5864587169b2c06b4eb7
#
_entry.id   d43dc4ffd7bc5864587169b2c06b4eb7
#
_cell.length_a   1.000
_cell.length_b   1.000
_cell.length_c   1.000
_cell.angle_alpha   90.00
_cell.angle_beta   90.00
_cell.angle_gamma   90.00
#
_symmetry.space_group_name_H-M   'P 1'
#
loop_
_entity.id
_entity.type
_entity.pdbx_description
1 polymer ?
#
loop_
_entity_poly.entity_id
_entity_poly.type
_entity_poly.pdbx_seq_one_letter_code
_entity_poly.pdbx_strand_id
1 'polypeptide(L)'
;MTQLDRSVAPAIRQLEHFSILQPELHRMKNGMPLYVLSAGNEDVIRFDLLVRSGQLDQSQPLQAVFTNRMLREGTVRMTSGEIAERLDYYGAWLDLSSSVNCGFVTLYTLTKHLDRTMEIVAGLVKESVFPEEQFRIICDINRQQFLVNNQRVDVLARKQLNRSLFGTSHPLGRYAELEDYERIQVEALKDFYHRHYHSGNCSMYVSGKVTPEVVRCIERHWGEAPWGNCTAEKVERTWDIVKDARKRVHVEKEDALQSSLRMGGFSLDRKHPDYLKLRVLVTLFGGYFGSRLMSNIREDKGYTYGIGAGLVSYPGTSLLVVSTEAANEYMESVITEVYHEMDRLRQDKVPAEELEMVRNYMLGDMCRSYEGAFSLSDAWIFIETAGLKPDFFDASLAAIREVTSDELLSLAQRYFCKENLIEVVAGKKPSGSCKSKKTIFERN
;
A
#
# COMPACT_ATOMS: atom_id res chain seq x y z
N MET A 1 -11.23 -12.95 43.99
CA MET A 1 -11.58 -12.53 42.63
C MET A 1 -12.77 -11.60 42.76
N THR A 2 -12.59 -10.31 42.52
CA THR A 2 -13.66 -9.33 42.51
C THR A 2 -14.60 -9.66 41.36
N GLN A 3 -15.86 -9.91 41.64
CA GLN A 3 -16.88 -10.21 40.65
C GLN A 3 -17.05 -8.95 39.74
N LEU A 4 -16.80 -9.08 38.47
CA LEU A 4 -16.93 -7.99 37.50
C LEU A 4 -18.41 -7.61 37.40
N ASP A 5 -18.76 -6.37 37.74
CA ASP A 5 -20.08 -5.81 37.48
C ASP A 5 -20.20 -5.41 36.00
N ARG A 6 -20.95 -6.20 35.24
CA ARG A 6 -21.13 -6.00 33.81
C ARG A 6 -22.16 -4.90 33.45
N SER A 7 -22.82 -4.30 34.45
CA SER A 7 -23.71 -3.15 34.25
C SER A 7 -22.95 -1.83 34.21
N VAL A 8 -21.69 -1.82 34.64
CA VAL A 8 -20.82 -0.64 34.63
C VAL A 8 -19.83 -0.76 33.46
N ALA A 9 -19.87 0.19 32.55
CA ALA A 9 -18.89 0.26 31.46
C ALA A 9 -17.48 0.45 32.01
N PRO A 10 -16.43 -0.21 31.44
CA PRO A 10 -15.06 0.04 31.80
C PRO A 10 -14.69 1.52 31.65
N ALA A 11 -13.90 2.05 32.58
CA ALA A 11 -13.42 3.42 32.47
C ALA A 11 -12.54 3.56 31.21
N ILE A 12 -12.84 4.58 30.41
CA ILE A 12 -12.00 4.96 29.27
C ILE A 12 -10.70 5.53 29.85
N ARG A 13 -9.59 4.88 29.54
CA ARG A 13 -8.25 5.35 29.93
C ARG A 13 -7.59 5.99 28.73
N GLN A 14 -7.04 7.19 28.91
CA GLN A 14 -6.20 7.80 27.89
C GLN A 14 -4.87 7.04 27.79
N LEU A 15 -4.39 6.88 26.58
CA LEU A 15 -3.08 6.28 26.32
C LEU A 15 -1.99 7.32 26.64
N GLU A 16 -1.40 7.23 27.85
CA GLU A 16 -0.41 8.22 28.33
C GLU A 16 0.98 7.98 27.71
N HIS A 17 1.40 6.72 27.62
CA HIS A 17 2.71 6.34 27.08
C HIS A 17 2.58 5.26 26.01
N PHE A 18 3.21 5.49 24.87
CA PHE A 18 3.34 4.55 23.79
C PHE A 18 4.74 4.70 23.17
N SER A 19 5.49 3.61 23.17
CA SER A 19 6.81 3.56 22.53
C SER A 19 6.86 2.37 21.57
N ILE A 20 7.46 2.56 20.41
CA ILE A 20 7.67 1.50 19.44
C ILE A 20 9.07 0.93 19.64
N LEU A 21 9.14 -0.40 19.83
CA LEU A 21 10.40 -1.10 19.93
C LEU A 21 11.23 -0.86 18.66
N GLN A 22 12.46 -0.36 18.87
CA GLN A 22 13.40 -0.13 17.77
C GLN A 22 14.16 -1.42 17.44
N PRO A 23 14.45 -1.70 16.16
CA PRO A 23 15.25 -2.84 15.78
C PRO A 23 16.72 -2.62 16.15
N GLU A 24 17.38 -3.68 16.57
CA GLU A 24 18.82 -3.73 16.68
C GLU A 24 19.44 -3.91 15.30
N LEU A 25 20.41 -3.06 14.91
CA LEU A 25 21.09 -3.15 13.64
C LEU A 25 22.36 -3.99 13.74
N HIS A 26 22.37 -5.12 13.04
CA HIS A 26 23.57 -5.93 12.84
C HIS A 26 24.12 -5.72 11.41
N ARG A 27 25.41 -5.36 11.29
CA ARG A 27 26.07 -5.32 9.98
C ARG A 27 26.81 -6.63 9.75
N MET A 28 26.40 -7.35 8.72
CA MET A 28 27.01 -8.61 8.35
C MET A 28 28.40 -8.41 7.73
N LYS A 29 29.20 -9.48 7.60
CA LYS A 29 30.55 -9.43 7.02
C LYS A 29 30.58 -8.89 5.60
N ASN A 30 29.55 -9.18 4.81
CA ASN A 30 29.39 -8.65 3.44
C ASN A 30 28.80 -7.23 3.37
N GLY A 31 28.61 -6.57 4.51
CA GLY A 31 28.06 -5.20 4.61
C GLY A 31 26.54 -5.08 4.60
N MET A 32 25.78 -6.17 4.38
CA MET A 32 24.31 -6.11 4.41
C MET A 32 23.81 -5.77 5.82
N PRO A 33 22.82 -4.86 5.95
CA PRO A 33 22.15 -4.60 7.21
C PRO A 33 21.13 -5.72 7.52
N LEU A 34 21.16 -6.22 8.75
CA LEU A 34 20.11 -7.04 9.36
C LEU A 34 19.51 -6.27 10.53
N TYR A 35 18.23 -6.00 10.46
CA TYR A 35 17.45 -5.38 11.53
C TYR A 35 16.76 -6.46 12.34
N VAL A 36 17.04 -6.50 13.64
CA VAL A 36 16.55 -7.53 14.57
C VAL A 36 15.48 -6.96 15.48
N LEU A 37 14.29 -7.56 15.48
CA LEU A 37 13.16 -7.24 16.33
C LEU A 37 12.83 -8.45 17.20
N SER A 38 13.51 -8.55 18.35
CA SER A 38 13.24 -9.63 19.30
C SER A 38 12.06 -9.27 20.19
N ALA A 39 10.87 -9.79 19.85
CA ALA A 39 9.63 -9.60 20.59
C ALA A 39 8.71 -10.83 20.41
N GLY A 40 7.91 -11.10 21.45
CA GLY A 40 7.03 -12.28 21.46
C GLY A 40 7.68 -13.52 22.05
N ASN A 41 6.85 -14.51 22.38
CA ASN A 41 7.24 -15.74 23.07
C ASN A 41 7.10 -16.99 22.21
N GLU A 42 6.47 -16.87 21.05
CA GLU A 42 6.20 -17.99 20.15
C GLU A 42 7.46 -18.41 19.39
N ASP A 43 7.63 -19.72 19.21
CA ASP A 43 8.76 -20.28 18.47
C ASP A 43 8.57 -20.17 16.94
N VAL A 44 8.19 -18.99 16.50
CA VAL A 44 8.01 -18.61 15.08
C VAL A 44 8.90 -17.42 14.77
N ILE A 45 9.59 -17.52 13.64
CA ILE A 45 10.43 -16.45 13.09
C ILE A 45 9.81 -15.98 11.77
N ARG A 46 9.72 -14.66 11.60
CA ARG A 46 9.54 -14.01 10.32
C ARG A 46 10.87 -13.42 9.88
N PHE A 47 11.24 -13.73 8.65
CA PHE A 47 12.39 -13.16 7.95
C PHE A 47 11.91 -12.46 6.70
N ASP A 48 12.36 -11.22 6.50
CA ASP A 48 12.09 -10.43 5.30
C ASP A 48 13.40 -10.03 4.64
N LEU A 49 13.52 -10.30 3.35
CA LEU A 49 14.54 -9.72 2.49
C LEU A 49 13.89 -8.64 1.63
N LEU A 50 14.39 -7.42 1.75
CA LEU A 50 14.05 -6.30 0.88
C LEU A 50 15.08 -6.18 -0.23
N VAL A 51 14.63 -6.17 -1.47
CA VAL A 51 15.41 -5.76 -2.64
C VAL A 51 14.97 -4.34 -3.00
N ARG A 52 15.90 -3.37 -2.97
CA ARG A 52 15.59 -1.95 -3.22
C ARG A 52 15.40 -1.67 -4.70
N SER A 53 14.50 -2.42 -5.33
CA SER A 53 14.10 -2.26 -6.73
C SER A 53 12.68 -2.78 -6.92
N GLY A 54 11.89 -2.03 -7.65
CA GLY A 54 10.48 -2.31 -7.87
C GLY A 54 9.99 -1.80 -9.23
N GLN A 55 8.72 -1.42 -9.27
CA GLN A 55 8.08 -0.93 -10.49
C GLN A 55 8.78 0.30 -11.10
N LEU A 56 9.38 1.17 -10.28
CA LEU A 56 10.11 2.35 -10.75
C LEU A 56 11.41 2.01 -11.47
N ASP A 57 11.98 0.84 -11.24
CA ASP A 57 13.26 0.41 -11.79
C ASP A 57 13.10 -0.46 -13.05
N GLN A 58 11.88 -0.90 -13.37
CA GLN A 58 11.62 -1.76 -14.52
C GLN A 58 11.71 -1.01 -15.85
N SER A 59 12.13 -1.68 -16.90
CA SER A 59 12.19 -1.14 -18.26
C SER A 59 10.87 -1.31 -19.03
N GLN A 60 10.06 -2.29 -18.62
CA GLN A 60 8.76 -2.60 -19.20
C GLN A 60 7.79 -3.10 -18.12
N PRO A 61 6.46 -2.97 -18.31
CA PRO A 61 5.48 -3.51 -17.39
C PRO A 61 5.71 -4.99 -17.12
N LEU A 62 5.28 -5.45 -15.93
CA LEU A 62 5.36 -6.83 -15.45
C LEU A 62 6.77 -7.30 -15.05
N GLN A 63 7.85 -6.66 -15.50
CA GLN A 63 9.22 -7.13 -15.29
C GLN A 63 9.54 -7.33 -13.81
N ALA A 64 9.35 -6.31 -12.96
CA ALA A 64 9.69 -6.39 -11.54
C ALA A 64 8.86 -7.45 -10.79
N VAL A 65 7.54 -7.45 -11.02
CA VAL A 65 6.63 -8.38 -10.33
C VAL A 65 6.84 -9.82 -10.77
N PHE A 66 7.11 -10.07 -12.06
CA PHE A 66 7.36 -11.42 -12.55
C PHE A 66 8.74 -11.92 -12.14
N THR A 67 9.76 -11.06 -12.14
CA THR A 67 11.09 -11.44 -11.60
C THR A 67 10.97 -11.95 -10.18
N ASN A 68 10.27 -11.20 -9.31
CA ASN A 68 10.09 -11.61 -7.92
C ASN A 68 9.31 -12.91 -7.79
N ARG A 69 8.19 -13.08 -8.51
CA ARG A 69 7.38 -14.32 -8.48
C ARG A 69 8.13 -15.54 -8.98
N MET A 70 8.95 -15.37 -10.01
CA MET A 70 9.71 -16.45 -10.62
C MET A 70 10.81 -17.04 -9.72
N LEU A 71 11.20 -16.35 -8.64
CA LEU A 71 12.20 -16.89 -7.70
C LEU A 71 11.85 -18.27 -7.15
N ARG A 72 10.57 -18.55 -6.95
CA ARG A 72 10.09 -19.85 -6.43
C ARG A 72 9.95 -20.95 -7.48
N GLU A 73 10.13 -20.63 -8.75
CA GLU A 73 9.83 -21.54 -9.85
C GLU A 73 11.00 -22.44 -10.24
N GLY A 74 12.15 -22.26 -9.61
CA GLY A 74 13.29 -23.15 -9.75
C GLY A 74 14.62 -22.51 -9.42
N THR A 75 15.51 -23.34 -8.91
CA THR A 75 16.91 -23.00 -8.66
C THR A 75 17.83 -23.96 -9.42
N VAL A 76 19.13 -23.72 -9.39
CA VAL A 76 20.13 -24.66 -9.93
C VAL A 76 20.00 -26.05 -9.31
N ARG A 77 19.44 -26.15 -8.09
CA ARG A 77 19.41 -27.40 -7.28
C ARG A 77 18.02 -28.03 -7.13
N MET A 78 16.95 -27.26 -7.31
CA MET A 78 15.58 -27.69 -7.01
C MET A 78 14.62 -27.18 -8.06
N THR A 79 13.68 -28.02 -8.45
CA THR A 79 12.49 -27.66 -9.23
C THR A 79 11.45 -26.94 -8.37
N SER A 80 10.46 -26.28 -9.00
CA SER A 80 9.35 -25.62 -8.30
C SER A 80 8.55 -26.59 -7.41
N GLY A 81 8.34 -27.84 -7.88
CA GLY A 81 7.67 -28.89 -7.12
C GLY A 81 8.44 -29.29 -5.86
N GLU A 82 9.75 -29.51 -5.96
CA GLU A 82 10.61 -29.83 -4.81
C GLU A 82 10.69 -28.67 -3.80
N ILE A 83 10.71 -27.42 -4.28
CA ILE A 83 10.67 -26.23 -3.43
C ILE A 83 9.36 -26.21 -2.62
N ALA A 84 8.22 -26.37 -3.30
CA ALA A 84 6.91 -26.37 -2.65
C ALA A 84 6.79 -27.51 -1.62
N GLU A 85 7.15 -28.74 -2.00
CA GLU A 85 7.11 -29.92 -1.12
C GLU A 85 7.96 -29.73 0.15
N ARG A 86 9.19 -29.18 0.00
CA ARG A 86 10.07 -28.96 1.15
C ARG A 86 9.56 -27.86 2.08
N LEU A 87 9.04 -26.74 1.54
CA LEU A 87 8.46 -25.67 2.36
C LEU A 87 7.22 -26.17 3.11
N ASP A 88 6.35 -26.92 2.45
CA ASP A 88 5.16 -27.54 3.04
C ASP A 88 5.54 -28.56 4.12
N TYR A 89 6.57 -29.39 3.89
CA TYR A 89 7.07 -30.35 4.87
C TYR A 89 7.51 -29.68 6.19
N TYR A 90 8.13 -28.48 6.11
CA TYR A 90 8.52 -27.71 7.28
C TYR A 90 7.41 -26.82 7.83
N GLY A 91 6.23 -26.78 7.20
CA GLY A 91 5.14 -25.87 7.55
C GLY A 91 5.56 -24.39 7.42
N ALA A 92 6.43 -24.10 6.46
CA ALA A 92 6.92 -22.75 6.22
C ALA A 92 6.03 -22.03 5.21
N TRP A 93 5.80 -20.73 5.45
CA TRP A 93 5.07 -19.86 4.53
C TRP A 93 6.04 -18.90 3.85
N LEU A 94 6.04 -18.90 2.50
CA LEU A 94 6.84 -18.01 1.68
C LEU A 94 5.93 -17.08 0.88
N ASP A 95 6.07 -15.78 1.08
CA ASP A 95 5.45 -14.74 0.27
C ASP A 95 6.49 -14.02 -0.59
N LEU A 96 6.14 -13.81 -1.86
CA LEU A 96 6.96 -13.10 -2.85
C LEU A 96 6.12 -11.96 -3.43
N SER A 97 6.45 -10.75 -3.07
CA SER A 97 5.70 -9.56 -3.50
C SER A 97 6.61 -8.46 -4.03
N SER A 98 6.04 -7.57 -4.83
CA SER A 98 6.75 -6.43 -5.40
C SER A 98 5.89 -5.18 -5.28
N SER A 99 6.51 -4.09 -4.87
CA SER A 99 5.90 -2.78 -4.73
C SER A 99 6.43 -1.80 -5.77
N VAL A 100 6.11 -0.54 -5.57
CA VAL A 100 6.56 0.55 -6.45
C VAL A 100 8.09 0.67 -6.46
N ASN A 101 8.75 0.52 -5.31
CA ASN A 101 10.19 0.75 -5.14
C ASN A 101 10.97 -0.42 -4.52
N CYS A 102 10.30 -1.52 -4.18
CA CYS A 102 10.95 -2.67 -3.54
C CYS A 102 10.34 -4.00 -3.99
N GLY A 103 11.19 -5.04 -4.04
CA GLY A 103 10.78 -6.43 -4.03
C GLY A 103 10.93 -7.02 -2.62
N PHE A 104 10.06 -7.96 -2.26
CA PHE A 104 10.02 -8.58 -0.94
C PHE A 104 10.06 -10.09 -1.07
N VAL A 105 10.85 -10.70 -0.19
CA VAL A 105 10.86 -12.16 0.05
C VAL A 105 10.63 -12.35 1.54
N THR A 106 9.44 -12.80 1.92
CA THR A 106 9.03 -12.96 3.31
C THR A 106 8.84 -14.43 3.64
N LEU A 107 9.57 -14.91 4.64
CA LEU A 107 9.50 -16.28 5.15
C LEU A 107 8.93 -16.27 6.57
N TYR A 108 7.91 -17.08 6.81
CA TYR A 108 7.47 -17.47 8.15
C TYR A 108 7.84 -18.94 8.38
N THR A 109 8.52 -19.22 9.49
CA THR A 109 8.95 -20.58 9.82
C THR A 109 9.05 -20.81 11.31
N LEU A 110 8.93 -22.06 11.72
CA LEU A 110 9.23 -22.43 13.11
C LEU A 110 10.74 -22.32 13.38
N THR A 111 11.13 -21.82 14.55
CA THR A 111 12.54 -21.64 14.93
C THR A 111 13.38 -22.91 14.75
N LYS A 112 12.81 -24.09 15.08
CA LYS A 112 13.48 -25.41 14.92
C LYS A 112 13.77 -25.79 13.46
N HIS A 113 13.07 -25.19 12.49
CA HIS A 113 13.24 -25.45 11.06
C HIS A 113 13.94 -24.31 10.31
N LEU A 114 14.33 -23.25 11.02
CA LEU A 114 14.89 -22.03 10.43
C LEU A 114 16.07 -22.32 9.49
N ASP A 115 17.03 -23.16 9.89
CA ASP A 115 18.24 -23.43 9.09
C ASP A 115 17.88 -24.08 7.73
N ARG A 116 16.96 -25.04 7.73
CA ARG A 116 16.53 -25.73 6.51
C ARG A 116 15.70 -24.86 5.58
N THR A 117 14.78 -24.08 6.15
CA THR A 117 13.95 -23.16 5.35
C THR A 117 14.75 -21.96 4.85
N MET A 118 15.73 -21.50 5.63
CA MET A 118 16.65 -20.42 5.22
C MET A 118 17.57 -20.86 4.09
N GLU A 119 18.06 -22.10 4.09
CA GLU A 119 18.83 -22.70 2.98
C GLU A 119 18.01 -22.64 1.67
N ILE A 120 16.72 -23.04 1.73
CA ILE A 120 15.83 -23.00 0.57
C ILE A 120 15.68 -21.55 0.07
N VAL A 121 15.30 -20.62 0.95
CA VAL A 121 15.05 -19.22 0.56
C VAL A 121 16.32 -18.51 0.06
N ALA A 122 17.47 -18.81 0.64
CA ALA A 122 18.73 -18.31 0.12
C ALA A 122 19.03 -18.84 -1.29
N GLY A 123 18.73 -20.11 -1.55
CA GLY A 123 18.82 -20.70 -2.89
C GLY A 123 17.89 -20.02 -3.90
N LEU A 124 16.63 -19.76 -3.51
CA LEU A 124 15.65 -19.06 -4.37
C LEU A 124 16.15 -17.69 -4.82
N VAL A 125 16.77 -16.94 -3.92
CA VAL A 125 17.22 -15.58 -4.22
C VAL A 125 18.57 -15.54 -4.91
N LYS A 126 19.48 -16.44 -4.60
CA LYS A 126 20.86 -16.42 -5.10
C LYS A 126 21.09 -17.26 -6.36
N GLU A 127 20.28 -18.31 -6.54
CA GLU A 127 20.50 -19.36 -7.53
C GLU A 127 19.27 -19.60 -8.42
N SER A 128 18.36 -18.63 -8.56
CA SER A 128 17.16 -18.74 -9.40
C SER A 128 17.54 -18.92 -10.88
N VAL A 129 16.87 -19.83 -11.59
CA VAL A 129 17.18 -20.16 -13.00
C VAL A 129 16.12 -19.68 -13.99
N PHE A 130 14.97 -19.24 -13.54
CA PHE A 130 13.87 -18.73 -14.37
C PHE A 130 13.49 -19.69 -15.50
N PRO A 131 12.93 -20.89 -15.19
CA PRO A 131 12.59 -21.86 -16.22
C PRO A 131 11.50 -21.32 -17.17
N GLU A 132 11.71 -21.45 -18.48
CA GLU A 132 10.82 -20.87 -19.49
C GLU A 132 9.41 -21.47 -19.46
N GLU A 133 9.28 -22.76 -19.18
CA GLU A 133 7.98 -23.41 -19.04
C GLU A 133 7.17 -22.81 -17.88
N GLN A 134 7.79 -22.65 -16.71
CA GLN A 134 7.14 -22.06 -15.54
C GLN A 134 6.80 -20.57 -15.79
N PHE A 135 7.66 -19.85 -16.49
CA PHE A 135 7.39 -18.48 -16.90
C PHE A 135 6.12 -18.39 -17.77
N ARG A 136 5.96 -19.28 -18.76
CA ARG A 136 4.74 -19.31 -19.59
C ARG A 136 3.48 -19.57 -18.76
N ILE A 137 3.54 -20.53 -17.84
CA ILE A 137 2.42 -20.84 -16.94
C ILE A 137 2.05 -19.63 -16.10
N ILE A 138 3.04 -18.95 -15.50
CA ILE A 138 2.79 -17.72 -14.72
C ILE A 138 2.19 -16.61 -15.58
N CYS A 139 2.71 -16.41 -16.79
CA CYS A 139 2.16 -15.41 -17.71
C CYS A 139 0.68 -15.70 -18.03
N ASP A 140 0.34 -16.94 -18.34
CA ASP A 140 -1.04 -17.32 -18.66
C ASP A 140 -1.99 -17.14 -17.47
N ILE A 141 -1.59 -17.59 -16.28
CA ILE A 141 -2.39 -17.39 -15.06
C ILE A 141 -2.61 -15.88 -14.79
N ASN A 142 -1.55 -15.09 -14.86
CA ASN A 142 -1.66 -13.64 -14.60
C ASN A 142 -2.43 -12.90 -15.70
N ARG A 143 -2.33 -13.33 -16.95
CA ARG A 143 -3.13 -12.82 -18.05
C ARG A 143 -4.62 -13.08 -17.83
N GLN A 144 -5.00 -14.29 -17.40
CA GLN A 144 -6.40 -14.58 -17.07
C GLN A 144 -6.88 -13.73 -15.89
N GLN A 145 -6.06 -13.61 -14.84
CA GLN A 145 -6.39 -12.73 -13.71
C GLN A 145 -6.53 -11.25 -14.12
N PHE A 146 -5.69 -10.79 -15.04
CA PHE A 146 -5.79 -9.44 -15.60
C PHE A 146 -7.12 -9.24 -16.33
N LEU A 147 -7.55 -10.19 -17.15
CA LEU A 147 -8.85 -10.10 -17.86
C LEU A 147 -10.03 -10.01 -16.88
N VAL A 148 -10.01 -10.83 -15.83
CA VAL A 148 -11.05 -10.78 -14.77
C VAL A 148 -11.02 -9.43 -14.03
N ASN A 149 -9.84 -8.98 -13.62
CA ASN A 149 -9.69 -7.73 -12.89
C ASN A 149 -10.11 -6.50 -13.71
N ASN A 150 -9.87 -6.49 -15.01
CA ASN A 150 -10.29 -5.40 -15.89
C ASN A 150 -11.80 -5.34 -16.16
N GLN A 151 -12.59 -6.30 -15.67
CA GLN A 151 -14.05 -6.21 -15.64
C GLN A 151 -14.57 -5.39 -14.45
N ARG A 152 -13.75 -5.13 -13.44
CA ARG A 152 -14.14 -4.47 -12.21
C ARG A 152 -14.05 -2.95 -12.34
N VAL A 153 -15.15 -2.28 -12.03
CA VAL A 153 -15.25 -0.81 -12.12
C VAL A 153 -14.28 -0.07 -11.19
N ASP A 154 -14.00 -0.62 -10.00
CA ASP A 154 -13.04 -0.04 -9.04
C ASP A 154 -11.60 -0.08 -9.57
N VAL A 155 -11.23 -1.16 -10.27
CA VAL A 155 -9.92 -1.29 -10.92
C VAL A 155 -9.79 -0.30 -12.07
N LEU A 156 -10.84 -0.19 -12.91
CA LEU A 156 -10.85 0.75 -14.02
C LEU A 156 -10.74 2.20 -13.54
N ALA A 157 -11.53 2.58 -12.53
CA ALA A 157 -11.51 3.93 -11.96
C ALA A 157 -10.13 4.28 -11.37
N ARG A 158 -9.51 3.35 -10.62
CA ARG A 158 -8.19 3.55 -10.04
C ARG A 158 -7.10 3.70 -11.10
N LYS A 159 -7.08 2.82 -12.11
CA LYS A 159 -6.14 2.92 -13.23
C LYS A 159 -6.27 4.25 -13.96
N GLN A 160 -7.51 4.66 -14.24
CA GLN A 160 -7.75 5.91 -14.95
C GLN A 160 -7.37 7.14 -14.12
N LEU A 161 -7.64 7.14 -12.80
CA LEU A 161 -7.21 8.25 -11.92
C LEU A 161 -5.69 8.41 -11.97
N ASN A 162 -4.94 7.32 -11.80
CA ASN A 162 -3.48 7.38 -11.83
C ASN A 162 -2.95 7.81 -13.20
N ARG A 163 -3.54 7.32 -14.29
CA ARG A 163 -3.21 7.78 -15.66
C ARG A 163 -3.45 9.28 -15.82
N SER A 164 -4.56 9.77 -15.30
CA SER A 164 -4.90 11.21 -15.40
C SER A 164 -3.99 12.09 -14.56
N LEU A 165 -3.45 11.57 -13.44
CA LEU A 165 -2.56 12.32 -12.55
C LEU A 165 -1.11 12.26 -12.98
N PHE A 166 -0.60 11.09 -13.32
CA PHE A 166 0.81 10.87 -13.63
C PHE A 166 1.13 10.87 -15.14
N GLY A 167 0.15 10.61 -15.99
CA GLY A 167 0.36 10.35 -17.42
C GLY A 167 0.72 8.90 -17.72
N THR A 168 0.64 8.52 -18.99
CA THR A 168 0.85 7.12 -19.43
C THR A 168 2.33 6.74 -19.59
N SER A 169 3.24 7.70 -19.63
CA SER A 169 4.68 7.47 -19.66
C SER A 169 5.30 7.25 -18.27
N HIS A 170 4.67 7.78 -17.23
CA HIS A 170 5.13 7.64 -15.86
C HIS A 170 4.77 6.24 -15.31
N PRO A 171 5.67 5.51 -14.60
CA PRO A 171 5.40 4.16 -14.10
C PRO A 171 4.13 4.06 -13.23
N LEU A 172 3.82 5.07 -12.42
CA LEU A 172 2.62 5.10 -11.58
C LEU A 172 1.32 5.30 -12.36
N GLY A 173 1.38 5.83 -13.57
CA GLY A 173 0.24 5.98 -14.48
C GLY A 173 0.17 4.92 -15.57
N ARG A 174 1.29 4.23 -15.84
CA ARG A 174 1.37 3.14 -16.82
C ARG A 174 1.04 1.80 -16.15
N TYR A 175 -0.05 1.21 -16.57
CA TYR A 175 -0.43 -0.14 -16.18
C TYR A 175 -0.13 -1.11 -17.31
N ALA A 176 0.08 -2.38 -16.97
CA ALA A 176 0.18 -3.45 -17.96
C ALA A 176 -1.12 -3.55 -18.77
N GLU A 177 -0.98 -3.74 -20.06
CA GLU A 177 -2.05 -4.05 -21.01
C GLU A 177 -1.89 -5.49 -21.50
N LEU A 178 -2.87 -5.98 -22.26
CA LEU A 178 -2.88 -7.38 -22.70
C LEU A 178 -1.64 -7.74 -23.53
N GLU A 179 -1.23 -6.80 -24.37
CA GLU A 179 -0.06 -6.93 -25.25
C GLU A 179 1.26 -7.02 -24.48
N ASP A 180 1.33 -6.47 -23.25
CA ASP A 180 2.53 -6.56 -22.42
C ASP A 180 2.78 -8.00 -21.96
N TYR A 181 1.71 -8.81 -21.78
CA TYR A 181 1.83 -10.24 -21.45
C TYR A 181 2.34 -11.09 -22.62
N GLU A 182 2.17 -10.62 -23.84
CA GLU A 182 2.65 -11.29 -25.05
C GLU A 182 4.09 -10.89 -25.40
N ARG A 183 4.49 -9.67 -24.99
CA ARG A 183 5.81 -9.09 -25.31
C ARG A 183 6.89 -9.43 -24.31
N ILE A 184 6.52 -9.62 -23.04
CA ILE A 184 7.51 -9.89 -22.01
C ILE A 184 8.17 -11.25 -22.21
N GLN A 185 9.49 -11.29 -22.09
CA GLN A 185 10.30 -12.50 -22.27
C GLN A 185 11.06 -12.79 -20.96
N VAL A 186 11.43 -14.04 -20.77
CA VAL A 186 12.14 -14.50 -19.57
C VAL A 186 13.52 -13.82 -19.44
N GLU A 187 14.16 -13.46 -20.53
CA GLU A 187 15.42 -12.75 -20.56
C GLU A 187 15.34 -11.39 -19.88
N ALA A 188 14.22 -10.68 -20.08
CA ALA A 188 14.00 -9.40 -19.38
C ALA A 188 13.93 -9.57 -17.86
N LEU A 189 13.38 -10.70 -17.38
CA LEU A 189 13.36 -11.02 -15.96
C LEU A 189 14.77 -11.34 -15.44
N LYS A 190 15.55 -12.13 -16.20
CA LYS A 190 16.94 -12.44 -15.87
C LYS A 190 17.80 -11.17 -15.80
N ASP A 191 17.61 -10.24 -16.75
CA ASP A 191 18.32 -8.95 -16.75
C ASP A 191 17.98 -8.13 -15.51
N PHE A 192 16.69 -8.06 -15.13
CA PHE A 192 16.26 -7.36 -13.91
C PHE A 192 16.83 -8.03 -12.66
N TYR A 193 16.78 -9.36 -12.58
CA TYR A 193 17.34 -10.14 -11.49
C TYR A 193 18.84 -9.91 -11.34
N HIS A 194 19.62 -10.07 -12.40
CA HIS A 194 21.09 -9.88 -12.36
C HIS A 194 21.51 -8.46 -11.99
N ARG A 195 20.67 -7.46 -12.32
CA ARG A 195 20.94 -6.06 -12.01
C ARG A 195 20.60 -5.69 -10.57
N HIS A 196 19.54 -6.26 -10.02
CA HIS A 196 18.96 -5.75 -8.79
C HIS A 196 19.04 -6.71 -7.60
N TYR A 197 19.14 -8.03 -7.83
CA TYR A 197 19.18 -9.02 -6.76
C TYR A 197 20.63 -9.34 -6.38
N HIS A 198 21.18 -8.51 -5.50
CA HIS A 198 22.55 -8.66 -4.99
C HIS A 198 22.68 -8.07 -3.59
N SER A 199 23.68 -8.53 -2.82
CA SER A 199 23.85 -8.13 -1.43
C SER A 199 24.02 -6.62 -1.22
N GLY A 200 24.57 -5.87 -2.17
CA GLY A 200 24.72 -4.42 -2.09
C GLY A 200 23.40 -3.65 -2.24
N ASN A 201 22.32 -4.28 -2.74
CA ASN A 201 21.02 -3.65 -2.97
C ASN A 201 19.93 -4.17 -2.03
N CYS A 202 20.28 -4.96 -1.01
CA CYS A 202 19.34 -5.60 -0.12
C CYS A 202 19.49 -5.14 1.33
N SER A 203 18.41 -5.26 2.08
CA SER A 203 18.38 -5.22 3.54
C SER A 203 17.52 -6.36 4.07
N MET A 204 17.74 -6.75 5.31
CA MET A 204 17.04 -7.86 5.93
C MET A 204 16.42 -7.45 7.26
N TYR A 205 15.27 -8.03 7.55
CA TYR A 205 14.58 -7.93 8.83
C TYR A 205 14.34 -9.33 9.38
N VAL A 206 14.51 -9.49 10.67
CA VAL A 206 14.11 -10.69 11.38
C VAL A 206 13.31 -10.31 12.62
N SER A 207 12.17 -10.94 12.80
CA SER A 207 11.27 -10.65 13.91
C SER A 207 10.66 -11.92 14.51
N GLY A 208 10.28 -11.83 15.79
CA GLY A 208 9.79 -12.96 16.58
C GLY A 208 10.67 -13.19 17.80
N LYS A 209 10.72 -14.43 18.29
CA LYS A 209 11.63 -14.83 19.38
C LYS A 209 13.05 -15.01 18.83
N VAL A 210 13.73 -13.90 18.57
CA VAL A 210 15.05 -13.90 17.94
C VAL A 210 16.12 -14.14 19.01
N THR A 211 16.85 -15.26 18.89
CA THR A 211 17.99 -15.60 19.72
C THR A 211 19.30 -15.38 18.96
N PRO A 212 20.47 -15.36 19.64
CA PRO A 212 21.78 -15.30 18.97
C PRO A 212 21.98 -16.41 17.92
N GLU A 213 21.37 -17.58 18.11
CA GLU A 213 21.41 -18.70 17.15
C GLU A 213 20.67 -18.37 15.85
N VAL A 214 19.53 -17.68 15.98
CA VAL A 214 18.76 -17.20 14.79
C VAL A 214 19.60 -16.22 13.98
N VAL A 215 20.25 -15.25 14.63
CA VAL A 215 21.13 -14.29 13.96
C VAL A 215 22.30 -15.00 13.27
N ARG A 216 22.98 -15.93 13.98
CA ARG A 216 24.07 -16.71 13.38
C ARG A 216 23.63 -17.58 12.19
N CYS A 217 22.41 -18.13 12.26
CA CYS A 217 21.84 -18.88 11.15
C CYS A 217 21.65 -17.99 9.91
N ILE A 218 21.06 -16.80 10.09
CA ILE A 218 20.87 -15.83 8.99
C ILE A 218 22.23 -15.38 8.45
N GLU A 219 23.20 -15.07 9.30
CA GLU A 219 24.53 -14.65 8.88
C GLU A 219 25.22 -15.71 8.04
N ARG A 220 25.14 -16.99 8.39
CA ARG A 220 25.70 -18.12 7.63
C ARG A 220 25.13 -18.21 6.23
N HIS A 221 23.81 -18.05 6.07
CA HIS A 221 23.17 -18.17 4.77
C HIS A 221 23.28 -16.90 3.90
N TRP A 222 23.40 -15.72 4.51
CA TRP A 222 23.28 -14.46 3.79
C TRP A 222 24.49 -13.52 3.91
N GLY A 223 25.22 -13.59 5.02
CA GLY A 223 26.17 -12.56 5.43
C GLY A 223 27.64 -12.86 5.20
N GLU A 224 28.04 -14.11 4.92
CA GLU A 224 29.43 -14.55 4.85
C GLU A 224 30.24 -13.86 3.74
N ALA A 225 29.65 -13.76 2.54
CA ALA A 225 30.31 -13.18 1.37
C ALA A 225 29.30 -12.36 0.52
N PRO A 226 29.77 -11.37 -0.26
CA PRO A 226 28.95 -10.74 -1.27
C PRO A 226 28.38 -11.76 -2.25
N TRP A 227 27.13 -11.55 -2.67
CA TRP A 227 26.43 -12.38 -3.66
C TRP A 227 25.73 -11.51 -4.69
N GLY A 228 25.48 -12.08 -5.88
CA GLY A 228 24.94 -11.39 -7.03
C GLY A 228 25.92 -10.36 -7.63
N ASN A 229 25.46 -9.54 -8.55
CA ASN A 229 26.29 -8.53 -9.23
C ASN A 229 26.37 -7.22 -8.43
N CYS A 230 27.19 -7.17 -7.38
CA CYS A 230 27.35 -5.99 -6.52
C CYS A 230 27.96 -4.76 -7.22
N THR A 231 28.47 -4.91 -8.44
CA THR A 231 29.04 -3.81 -9.24
C THR A 231 28.01 -3.20 -10.21
N ALA A 232 26.77 -3.69 -10.21
CA ALA A 232 25.72 -3.14 -11.04
C ALA A 232 25.45 -1.68 -10.68
N GLU A 233 25.54 -0.80 -11.66
CA GLU A 233 25.23 0.62 -11.47
C GLU A 233 23.73 0.81 -11.23
N LYS A 234 23.41 1.60 -10.22
CA LYS A 234 22.03 2.03 -9.99
C LYS A 234 21.65 3.05 -11.05
N VAL A 235 20.75 2.69 -11.94
CA VAL A 235 20.20 3.62 -12.93
C VAL A 235 19.17 4.50 -12.25
N GLU A 236 19.52 5.76 -11.99
CA GLU A 236 18.55 6.75 -11.55
C GLU A 236 17.66 7.14 -12.74
N ARG A 237 16.38 6.88 -12.60
CA ARG A 237 15.39 7.26 -13.61
C ARG A 237 14.55 8.42 -13.08
N THR A 238 14.41 9.44 -13.89
CA THR A 238 13.48 10.55 -13.65
C THR A 238 12.28 10.40 -14.58
N TRP A 239 11.11 10.74 -14.09
CA TRP A 239 9.88 10.61 -14.83
C TRP A 239 9.12 11.92 -14.83
N ASP A 240 8.72 12.37 -16.01
CA ASP A 240 7.86 13.55 -16.14
C ASP A 240 6.42 13.21 -15.75
N ILE A 241 5.81 14.09 -14.98
CA ILE A 241 4.40 14.01 -14.61
C ILE A 241 3.61 14.83 -15.63
N VAL A 242 2.78 14.15 -16.42
CA VAL A 242 1.90 14.79 -17.42
C VAL A 242 0.45 14.65 -16.97
N LYS A 243 -0.01 15.63 -16.16
CA LYS A 243 -1.37 15.65 -15.63
C LYS A 243 -2.39 15.93 -16.75
N ASP A 244 -3.49 15.16 -16.75
CA ASP A 244 -4.65 15.43 -17.63
C ASP A 244 -5.28 16.78 -17.28
N ALA A 245 -5.60 17.58 -18.26
CA ALA A 245 -6.30 18.85 -18.07
C ALA A 245 -7.79 18.68 -17.73
N ARG A 246 -8.36 17.50 -17.99
CA ARG A 246 -9.76 17.21 -17.73
C ARG A 246 -10.02 17.06 -16.24
N LYS A 247 -11.03 17.75 -15.75
CA LYS A 247 -11.48 17.63 -14.35
C LYS A 247 -12.28 16.37 -14.08
N ARG A 248 -13.00 15.90 -15.10
CA ARG A 248 -13.85 14.71 -15.01
C ARG A 248 -13.55 13.77 -16.17
N VAL A 249 -13.39 12.49 -15.86
CA VAL A 249 -13.19 11.41 -16.79
C VAL A 249 -14.20 10.31 -16.52
N HIS A 250 -14.90 9.86 -17.56
CA HIS A 250 -15.80 8.73 -17.50
C HIS A 250 -15.21 7.54 -18.22
N VAL A 251 -15.17 6.38 -17.55
CA VAL A 251 -14.79 5.09 -18.14
C VAL A 251 -16.07 4.27 -18.31
N GLU A 252 -16.51 4.11 -19.55
CA GLU A 252 -17.76 3.41 -19.86
C GLU A 252 -17.64 1.92 -19.56
N LYS A 253 -18.65 1.39 -18.84
CA LYS A 253 -18.86 -0.04 -18.60
C LYS A 253 -20.37 -0.28 -18.62
N GLU A 254 -20.92 -0.59 -19.80
CA GLU A 254 -22.35 -0.65 -20.08
C GLU A 254 -23.13 -1.64 -19.20
N ASP A 255 -22.50 -2.77 -18.84
CA ASP A 255 -23.07 -3.85 -18.05
C ASP A 255 -22.88 -3.66 -16.54
N ALA A 256 -22.28 -2.54 -16.10
CA ALA A 256 -22.07 -2.27 -14.68
C ALA A 256 -23.37 -1.95 -13.95
N LEU A 257 -23.65 -2.70 -12.89
CA LEU A 257 -24.79 -2.45 -11.98
C LEU A 257 -24.56 -1.23 -11.09
N GLN A 258 -23.29 -1.00 -10.73
CA GLN A 258 -22.85 0.14 -9.92
C GLN A 258 -21.71 0.84 -10.63
N SER A 259 -21.51 2.12 -10.34
CA SER A 259 -20.34 2.86 -10.75
C SER A 259 -19.35 3.01 -9.59
N SER A 260 -18.06 2.99 -9.92
CA SER A 260 -17.00 3.34 -8.97
C SER A 260 -16.54 4.77 -9.20
N LEU A 261 -16.49 5.54 -8.11
CA LEU A 261 -15.94 6.89 -8.06
C LEU A 261 -14.53 6.85 -7.46
N ARG A 262 -13.61 7.49 -8.14
CA ARG A 262 -12.30 7.87 -7.62
C ARG A 262 -12.09 9.36 -7.84
N MET A 263 -12.01 10.14 -6.76
CA MET A 263 -11.61 11.54 -6.83
C MET A 263 -10.23 11.66 -6.23
N GLY A 264 -9.31 12.34 -6.90
CA GLY A 264 -7.96 12.48 -6.34
C GLY A 264 -7.14 13.60 -6.94
N GLY A 265 -6.14 14.01 -6.20
CA GLY A 265 -5.18 15.03 -6.61
C GLY A 265 -3.87 14.88 -5.84
N PHE A 266 -2.81 15.51 -6.35
CA PHE A 266 -1.53 15.55 -5.65
C PHE A 266 -1.66 16.21 -4.29
N SER A 267 -0.96 15.64 -3.32
CA SER A 267 -0.92 16.08 -1.92
C SER A 267 0.53 16.08 -1.42
N LEU A 268 0.69 16.28 -0.12
CA LEU A 268 1.99 16.45 0.51
C LEU A 268 2.80 15.14 0.53
N ASP A 269 4.09 15.23 0.26
CA ASP A 269 5.03 14.15 0.57
C ASP A 269 5.07 13.89 2.08
N ARG A 270 5.35 12.65 2.47
CA ARG A 270 5.41 12.22 3.88
C ARG A 270 6.43 12.99 4.73
N LYS A 271 7.45 13.57 4.10
CA LYS A 271 8.49 14.37 4.76
C LYS A 271 8.08 15.83 4.97
N HIS A 272 6.95 16.26 4.40
CA HIS A 272 6.47 17.63 4.57
C HIS A 272 6.01 17.86 6.02
N PRO A 273 6.34 19.01 6.65
CA PRO A 273 5.99 19.29 8.04
C PRO A 273 4.50 19.18 8.36
N ASP A 274 3.63 19.56 7.42
CA ASP A 274 2.18 19.51 7.60
C ASP A 274 1.57 18.11 7.36
N TYR A 275 2.34 17.15 6.84
CA TYR A 275 1.80 15.84 6.42
C TYR A 275 1.11 15.09 7.55
N LEU A 276 1.72 15.02 8.73
CA LEU A 276 1.19 14.26 9.86
C LEU A 276 -0.13 14.86 10.40
N LYS A 277 -0.21 16.20 10.46
CA LYS A 277 -1.44 16.90 10.84
C LYS A 277 -2.50 16.78 9.73
N LEU A 278 -2.11 16.82 8.46
CA LEU A 278 -3.01 16.57 7.33
C LEU A 278 -3.60 15.16 7.37
N ARG A 279 -2.86 14.16 7.84
CA ARG A 279 -3.40 12.80 8.07
C ARG A 279 -4.57 12.83 9.05
N VAL A 280 -4.50 13.61 10.13
CA VAL A 280 -5.61 13.74 11.09
C VAL A 280 -6.83 14.33 10.39
N LEU A 281 -6.66 15.41 9.63
CA LEU A 281 -7.74 16.02 8.85
C LEU A 281 -8.38 15.02 7.86
N VAL A 282 -7.57 14.28 7.11
CA VAL A 282 -8.06 13.30 6.13
C VAL A 282 -8.75 12.13 6.81
N THR A 283 -8.28 11.70 7.99
CA THR A 283 -8.94 10.66 8.79
C THR A 283 -10.33 11.14 9.25
N LEU A 284 -10.44 12.34 9.76
CA LEU A 284 -11.71 12.97 10.13
C LEU A 284 -12.66 13.07 8.92
N PHE A 285 -12.15 13.48 7.77
CA PHE A 285 -12.93 13.63 6.54
C PHE A 285 -13.52 12.30 6.07
N GLY A 286 -12.69 11.24 5.94
CA GLY A 286 -13.13 9.96 5.34
C GLY A 286 -12.29 8.74 5.73
N GLY A 287 -11.43 8.83 6.76
CA GLY A 287 -10.46 7.77 7.07
C GLY A 287 -10.95 6.68 8.04
N TYR A 288 -12.16 6.78 8.58
CA TYR A 288 -12.72 5.79 9.49
C TYR A 288 -14.24 5.74 9.41
N PHE A 289 -14.85 4.78 10.11
CA PHE A 289 -16.29 4.52 10.02
C PHE A 289 -17.14 5.72 10.49
N GLY A 290 -16.75 6.42 11.56
CA GLY A 290 -17.43 7.62 12.06
C GLY A 290 -17.01 8.92 11.37
N SER A 291 -16.33 8.87 10.21
CA SER A 291 -15.89 10.05 9.47
C SER A 291 -17.07 10.80 8.83
N ARG A 292 -16.83 12.08 8.49
CA ARG A 292 -17.88 12.92 7.89
C ARG A 292 -18.47 12.35 6.62
N LEU A 293 -17.64 11.82 5.71
CA LEU A 293 -18.13 11.19 4.48
C LEU A 293 -19.00 9.96 4.77
N MET A 294 -18.60 9.13 5.74
CA MET A 294 -19.39 7.95 6.11
C MET A 294 -20.72 8.32 6.73
N SER A 295 -20.73 9.24 7.70
CA SER A 295 -21.96 9.69 8.36
C SER A 295 -22.93 10.35 7.38
N ASN A 296 -22.45 11.27 6.52
CA ASN A 296 -23.30 11.97 5.57
C ASN A 296 -23.81 11.04 4.44
N ILE A 297 -22.88 10.37 3.73
CA ILE A 297 -23.21 9.74 2.44
C ILE A 297 -23.75 8.32 2.63
N ARG A 298 -23.22 7.58 3.63
CA ARG A 298 -23.69 6.23 3.93
C ARG A 298 -24.83 6.20 4.91
N GLU A 299 -24.69 6.84 6.09
CA GLU A 299 -25.67 6.70 7.18
C GLU A 299 -26.90 7.58 6.96
N ASP A 300 -26.71 8.88 6.69
CA ASP A 300 -27.85 9.80 6.54
C ASP A 300 -28.55 9.65 5.18
N LYS A 301 -27.81 9.48 4.10
CA LYS A 301 -28.36 9.48 2.73
C LYS A 301 -28.51 8.09 2.10
N GLY A 302 -27.78 7.11 2.60
CA GLY A 302 -27.86 5.74 2.09
C GLY A 302 -27.41 5.55 0.63
N TYR A 303 -26.58 6.44 0.08
CA TYR A 303 -26.18 6.39 -1.33
C TYR A 303 -25.16 5.30 -1.64
N THR A 304 -24.40 4.86 -0.64
CA THR A 304 -23.37 3.84 -0.79
C THR A 304 -23.30 2.93 0.43
N TYR A 305 -22.72 1.74 0.24
CA TYR A 305 -22.37 0.86 1.37
C TYR A 305 -21.15 1.36 2.14
N GLY A 306 -20.26 2.12 1.48
CA GLY A 306 -19.08 2.69 2.12
C GLY A 306 -18.35 3.68 1.22
N ILE A 307 -17.82 4.71 1.84
CA ILE A 307 -17.00 5.74 1.21
C ILE A 307 -15.81 6.02 2.11
N GLY A 308 -14.64 6.25 1.50
CA GLY A 308 -13.44 6.55 2.26
C GLY A 308 -12.56 7.59 1.59
N ALA A 309 -11.76 8.28 2.41
CA ALA A 309 -10.70 9.17 1.97
C ALA A 309 -9.38 8.80 2.64
N GLY A 310 -8.27 8.96 1.90
CA GLY A 310 -6.94 8.64 2.40
C GLY A 310 -5.82 9.32 1.63
N LEU A 311 -4.62 9.35 2.22
CA LEU A 311 -3.39 9.75 1.56
C LEU A 311 -2.67 8.51 1.03
N VAL A 312 -2.67 8.34 -0.28
CA VAL A 312 -1.92 7.28 -0.96
C VAL A 312 -0.54 7.81 -1.31
N SER A 313 0.49 7.33 -0.62
CA SER A 313 1.84 7.86 -0.77
C SER A 313 2.70 7.03 -1.70
N TYR A 314 3.52 7.74 -2.47
CA TYR A 314 4.54 7.23 -3.38
C TYR A 314 5.89 7.88 -3.05
N PRO A 315 7.01 7.38 -3.55
CA PRO A 315 8.28 8.09 -3.40
C PRO A 315 8.20 9.53 -3.94
N GLY A 316 8.47 10.51 -3.07
CA GLY A 316 8.48 11.94 -3.40
C GLY A 316 7.12 12.63 -3.54
N THR A 317 5.98 11.92 -3.38
CA THR A 317 4.65 12.53 -3.47
C THR A 317 3.59 11.73 -2.74
N SER A 318 2.41 12.30 -2.58
CA SER A 318 1.21 11.53 -2.24
C SER A 318 -0.01 12.03 -3.02
N LEU A 319 -1.08 11.26 -2.98
CA LEU A 319 -2.38 11.61 -3.51
C LEU A 319 -3.38 11.67 -2.36
N LEU A 320 -4.18 12.72 -2.28
CA LEU A 320 -5.45 12.67 -1.57
C LEU A 320 -6.45 11.94 -2.48
N VAL A 321 -7.02 10.85 -2.01
CA VAL A 321 -7.97 10.03 -2.78
C VAL A 321 -9.25 9.83 -1.99
N VAL A 322 -10.39 10.08 -2.61
CA VAL A 322 -11.72 9.66 -2.15
C VAL A 322 -12.20 8.52 -3.04
N SER A 323 -12.78 7.49 -2.44
CA SER A 323 -13.21 6.30 -3.18
C SER A 323 -14.52 5.75 -2.63
N THR A 324 -15.42 5.36 -3.56
CA THR A 324 -16.67 4.67 -3.24
C THR A 324 -17.22 3.94 -4.46
N GLU A 325 -18.17 3.06 -4.22
CA GLU A 325 -19.06 2.47 -5.23
C GLU A 325 -20.49 2.76 -4.85
N ALA A 326 -21.29 3.19 -5.80
CA ALA A 326 -22.70 3.50 -5.59
C ALA A 326 -23.54 3.16 -6.83
N ALA A 327 -24.84 3.09 -6.68
CA ALA A 327 -25.75 2.96 -7.82
C ALA A 327 -25.56 4.14 -8.79
N ASN A 328 -25.67 3.86 -10.08
CA ASN A 328 -25.36 4.83 -11.16
C ASN A 328 -26.13 6.15 -10.99
N GLU A 329 -27.37 6.09 -10.48
CA GLU A 329 -28.25 7.24 -10.26
C GLU A 329 -27.80 8.16 -9.11
N TYR A 330 -27.07 7.66 -8.11
CA TYR A 330 -26.59 8.45 -6.98
C TYR A 330 -25.21 9.09 -7.20
N MET A 331 -24.52 8.77 -8.28
CA MET A 331 -23.11 9.16 -8.46
C MET A 331 -22.90 10.68 -8.41
N GLU A 332 -23.76 11.46 -9.09
CA GLU A 332 -23.68 12.93 -9.05
C GLU A 332 -23.98 13.49 -7.66
N SER A 333 -24.94 12.88 -6.96
CA SER A 333 -25.23 13.27 -5.57
C SER A 333 -24.07 13.00 -4.64
N VAL A 334 -23.42 11.84 -4.78
CA VAL A 334 -22.22 11.47 -4.01
C VAL A 334 -21.09 12.47 -4.24
N ILE A 335 -20.79 12.83 -5.50
CA ILE A 335 -19.76 13.82 -5.82
C ILE A 335 -20.07 15.17 -5.18
N THR A 336 -21.33 15.59 -5.25
CA THR A 336 -21.81 16.85 -4.64
C THR A 336 -21.57 16.85 -3.13
N GLU A 337 -21.93 15.75 -2.45
CA GLU A 337 -21.77 15.64 -1.00
C GLU A 337 -20.29 15.57 -0.57
N VAL A 338 -19.41 14.91 -1.35
CA VAL A 338 -17.98 14.94 -1.09
C VAL A 338 -17.44 16.38 -1.08
N TYR A 339 -17.82 17.17 -2.07
CA TYR A 339 -17.43 18.59 -2.14
C TYR A 339 -18.08 19.43 -1.03
N HIS A 340 -19.31 19.12 -0.66
CA HIS A 340 -19.99 19.79 0.44
C HIS A 340 -19.23 19.59 1.77
N GLU A 341 -18.85 18.36 2.10
CA GLU A 341 -18.07 18.09 3.31
C GLU A 341 -16.66 18.70 3.27
N MET A 342 -16.03 18.76 2.10
CA MET A 342 -14.77 19.50 1.95
C MET A 342 -14.95 21.00 2.26
N ASP A 343 -16.02 21.63 1.76
CA ASP A 343 -16.30 23.03 2.02
C ASP A 343 -16.60 23.29 3.49
N ARG A 344 -17.36 22.43 4.14
CA ARG A 344 -17.63 22.54 5.58
C ARG A 344 -16.32 22.54 6.39
N LEU A 345 -15.37 21.64 6.06
CA LEU A 345 -14.07 21.60 6.73
C LEU A 345 -13.20 22.83 6.46
N ARG A 346 -13.42 23.52 5.33
CA ARG A 346 -12.72 24.77 4.99
C ARG A 346 -13.36 26.02 5.60
N GLN A 347 -14.60 25.95 6.03
CA GLN A 347 -15.37 27.08 6.55
C GLN A 347 -15.53 27.03 8.07
N ASP A 348 -15.77 25.82 8.61
CA ASP A 348 -16.13 25.62 10.00
C ASP A 348 -15.00 24.90 10.76
N LYS A 349 -14.76 25.36 11.99
CA LYS A 349 -13.86 24.66 12.92
C LYS A 349 -14.46 23.30 13.28
N VAL A 350 -13.61 22.31 13.37
CA VAL A 350 -13.97 20.98 13.87
C VAL A 350 -14.38 21.10 15.36
N PRO A 351 -15.55 20.60 15.76
CA PRO A 351 -15.94 20.56 17.16
C PRO A 351 -14.96 19.78 18.02
N ALA A 352 -14.80 20.22 19.28
CA ALA A 352 -13.83 19.58 20.20
C ALA A 352 -14.12 18.07 20.42
N GLU A 353 -15.39 17.71 20.52
CA GLU A 353 -15.81 16.31 20.70
C GLU A 353 -15.46 15.45 19.48
N GLU A 354 -15.68 15.96 18.26
CA GLU A 354 -15.34 15.26 17.01
C GLU A 354 -13.81 15.09 16.90
N LEU A 355 -13.03 16.11 17.23
CA LEU A 355 -11.57 16.03 17.21
C LEU A 355 -11.06 15.01 18.23
N GLU A 356 -11.65 14.98 19.43
CA GLU A 356 -11.26 14.00 20.46
C GLU A 356 -11.61 12.57 20.05
N MET A 357 -12.74 12.36 19.39
CA MET A 357 -13.11 11.04 18.84
C MET A 357 -12.10 10.55 17.80
N VAL A 358 -11.69 11.41 16.88
CA VAL A 358 -10.69 11.08 15.84
C VAL A 358 -9.33 10.78 16.46
N ARG A 359 -8.91 11.55 17.46
CA ARG A 359 -7.66 11.29 18.20
C ARG A 359 -7.68 9.91 18.84
N ASN A 360 -8.74 9.60 19.58
CA ASN A 360 -8.89 8.31 20.25
C ASN A 360 -8.92 7.15 19.26
N TYR A 361 -9.59 7.31 18.13
CA TYR A 361 -9.57 6.33 17.04
C TYR A 361 -8.13 6.11 16.51
N MET A 362 -7.42 7.18 16.15
CA MET A 362 -6.07 7.09 15.57
C MET A 362 -5.05 6.53 16.56
N LEU A 363 -5.14 6.91 17.84
CA LEU A 363 -4.28 6.36 18.90
C LEU A 363 -4.53 4.87 19.11
N GLY A 364 -5.79 4.45 19.15
CA GLY A 364 -6.17 3.04 19.27
C GLY A 364 -5.71 2.22 18.06
N ASP A 365 -5.84 2.77 16.85
CA ASP A 365 -5.36 2.13 15.62
C ASP A 365 -3.83 1.99 15.60
N MET A 366 -3.09 3.01 16.05
CA MET A 366 -1.63 2.92 16.23
C MET A 366 -1.24 1.82 17.20
N CYS A 367 -1.88 1.72 18.37
CA CYS A 367 -1.58 0.67 19.34
C CYS A 367 -1.75 -0.72 18.74
N ARG A 368 -2.88 -0.95 18.09
CA ARG A 368 -3.20 -2.22 17.44
C ARG A 368 -2.21 -2.54 16.31
N SER A 369 -1.80 -1.54 15.55
CA SER A 369 -0.90 -1.70 14.39
C SER A 369 0.53 -2.07 14.77
N TYR A 370 0.93 -1.90 16.04
CA TYR A 370 2.31 -2.15 16.50
C TYR A 370 2.37 -3.14 17.68
N GLU A 371 1.34 -3.97 17.88
CA GLU A 371 1.21 -4.86 19.02
C GLU A 371 2.17 -6.05 18.97
N GLY A 372 2.46 -6.58 17.78
CA GLY A 372 3.25 -7.81 17.62
C GLY A 372 4.61 -7.59 16.95
N ALA A 373 5.51 -8.56 17.13
CA ALA A 373 6.83 -8.54 16.50
C ALA A 373 6.78 -8.36 14.98
N PHE A 374 5.82 -9.01 14.33
CA PHE A 374 5.69 -8.98 12.87
C PHE A 374 5.14 -7.66 12.37
N SER A 375 4.18 -7.07 13.07
CA SER A 375 3.66 -5.74 12.74
C SER A 375 4.69 -4.63 13.02
N LEU A 376 5.55 -4.81 14.04
CA LEU A 376 6.71 -3.94 14.25
C LEU A 376 7.70 -4.04 13.09
N SER A 377 7.95 -5.25 12.55
CA SER A 377 8.78 -5.41 11.35
C SER A 377 8.20 -4.62 10.16
N ASP A 378 6.89 -4.76 9.91
CA ASP A 378 6.22 -3.99 8.85
C ASP A 378 6.38 -2.47 9.04
N ALA A 379 6.28 -1.99 10.27
CA ALA A 379 6.46 -0.58 10.60
C ALA A 379 7.88 -0.07 10.27
N TRP A 380 8.92 -0.84 10.61
CA TRP A 380 10.30 -0.45 10.33
C TRP A 380 10.68 -0.61 8.85
N ILE A 381 10.18 -1.65 8.18
CA ILE A 381 10.26 -1.81 6.72
C ILE A 381 9.62 -0.60 6.02
N PHE A 382 8.47 -0.13 6.52
CA PHE A 382 7.83 1.09 6.01
C PHE A 382 8.72 2.33 6.19
N ILE A 383 9.36 2.53 7.34
CA ILE A 383 10.31 3.63 7.58
C ILE A 383 11.45 3.60 6.57
N GLU A 384 12.07 2.44 6.36
CA GLU A 384 13.17 2.28 5.40
C GLU A 384 12.72 2.56 3.97
N THR A 385 11.65 1.89 3.52
CA THR A 385 11.17 1.98 2.13
C THR A 385 10.63 3.35 1.76
N ALA A 386 10.09 4.10 2.73
CA ALA A 386 9.65 5.47 2.55
C ALA A 386 10.77 6.50 2.75
N GLY A 387 11.96 6.08 3.17
CA GLY A 387 13.10 6.96 3.46
C GLY A 387 12.81 7.98 4.56
N LEU A 388 12.09 7.54 5.59
CA LEU A 388 11.70 8.33 6.75
C LEU A 388 12.73 8.20 7.87
N LYS A 389 12.67 9.11 8.84
CA LYS A 389 13.51 9.04 10.04
C LYS A 389 12.86 8.13 11.09
N PRO A 390 13.65 7.53 11.99
CA PRO A 390 13.13 6.68 13.07
C PRO A 390 12.14 7.38 14.01
N ASP A 391 12.21 8.71 14.15
CA ASP A 391 11.33 9.53 14.99
C ASP A 391 9.95 9.78 14.37
N PHE A 392 9.68 9.28 13.16
CA PHE A 392 8.40 9.47 12.45
C PHE A 392 7.19 9.01 13.28
N PHE A 393 7.33 7.94 14.05
CA PHE A 393 6.24 7.42 14.89
C PHE A 393 5.96 8.35 16.08
N ASP A 394 7.01 8.86 16.74
CA ASP A 394 6.87 9.82 17.84
C ASP A 394 6.27 11.14 17.33
N ALA A 395 6.74 11.60 16.18
CA ALA A 395 6.17 12.78 15.51
C ALA A 395 4.70 12.54 15.11
N SER A 396 4.32 11.32 14.66
CA SER A 396 2.93 10.98 14.37
C SER A 396 2.06 11.02 15.62
N LEU A 397 2.56 10.49 16.73
CA LEU A 397 1.87 10.50 18.02
C LEU A 397 1.65 11.94 18.52
N ALA A 398 2.70 12.77 18.46
CA ALA A 398 2.62 14.18 18.82
C ALA A 398 1.60 14.93 17.94
N ALA A 399 1.65 14.74 16.61
CA ALA A 399 0.72 15.37 15.68
C ALA A 399 -0.76 15.01 15.98
N ILE A 400 -1.05 13.74 16.33
CA ILE A 400 -2.41 13.31 16.68
C ILE A 400 -2.88 13.96 17.97
N ARG A 401 -2.02 14.05 18.99
CA ARG A 401 -2.38 14.60 20.30
C ARG A 401 -2.53 16.11 20.31
N GLU A 402 -1.66 16.80 19.59
CA GLU A 402 -1.47 18.26 19.72
C GLU A 402 -2.21 19.08 18.68
N VAL A 403 -2.58 18.49 17.52
CA VAL A 403 -3.26 19.25 16.47
C VAL A 403 -4.55 19.90 16.98
N THR A 404 -4.74 21.18 16.69
CA THR A 404 -5.90 21.96 17.11
C THR A 404 -6.94 22.09 16.01
N SER A 405 -8.19 22.43 16.38
CA SER A 405 -9.26 22.72 15.40
C SER A 405 -8.91 23.91 14.49
N ASP A 406 -8.15 24.90 14.99
CA ASP A 406 -7.67 26.02 14.17
C ASP A 406 -6.62 25.58 13.14
N GLU A 407 -5.71 24.70 13.52
CA GLU A 407 -4.74 24.13 12.59
C GLU A 407 -5.44 23.28 11.53
N LEU A 408 -6.43 22.45 11.90
CA LEU A 408 -7.20 21.64 10.95
C LEU A 408 -7.95 22.52 9.94
N LEU A 409 -8.56 23.62 10.38
CA LEU A 409 -9.22 24.60 9.50
C LEU A 409 -8.21 25.20 8.51
N SER A 410 -7.05 25.64 9.02
CA SER A 410 -5.97 26.19 8.19
C SER A 410 -5.45 25.18 7.16
N LEU A 411 -5.29 23.92 7.56
CA LEU A 411 -4.87 22.82 6.66
C LEU A 411 -5.93 22.54 5.60
N ALA A 412 -7.22 22.53 5.97
CA ALA A 412 -8.31 22.34 5.02
C ALA A 412 -8.34 23.46 3.98
N GLN A 413 -8.19 24.72 4.41
CA GLN A 413 -8.13 25.87 3.50
C GLN A 413 -6.97 25.79 2.51
N ARG A 414 -5.81 25.27 2.95
CA ARG A 414 -4.61 25.16 2.09
C ARG A 414 -4.63 23.95 1.16
N TYR A 415 -5.12 22.81 1.64
CA TYR A 415 -4.89 21.54 0.95
C TYR A 415 -6.15 20.85 0.40
N PHE A 416 -7.36 21.22 0.86
CA PHE A 416 -8.61 20.70 0.30
C PHE A 416 -9.10 21.57 -0.85
N CYS A 417 -8.28 21.67 -1.91
CA CYS A 417 -8.58 22.46 -3.10
C CYS A 417 -9.33 21.61 -4.12
N LYS A 418 -10.61 21.92 -4.37
CA LYS A 418 -11.46 21.22 -5.34
C LYS A 418 -10.86 21.25 -6.76
N GLU A 419 -10.20 22.35 -7.09
CA GLU A 419 -9.59 22.58 -8.40
C GLU A 419 -8.42 21.61 -8.68
N ASN A 420 -7.84 21.04 -7.64
CA ASN A 420 -6.73 20.10 -7.75
C ASN A 420 -7.18 18.64 -7.95
N LEU A 421 -8.47 18.34 -7.69
CA LEU A 421 -8.99 17.00 -7.81
C LEU A 421 -9.41 16.68 -9.25
N ILE A 422 -9.13 15.46 -9.68
CA ILE A 422 -9.69 14.83 -10.87
C ILE A 422 -10.75 13.85 -10.40
N GLU A 423 -11.92 13.88 -11.03
CA GLU A 423 -13.02 12.96 -10.80
C GLU A 423 -13.01 11.88 -11.87
N VAL A 424 -12.95 10.63 -11.45
CA VAL A 424 -13.07 9.48 -12.36
C VAL A 424 -14.27 8.64 -11.95
N VAL A 425 -15.20 8.48 -12.87
CA VAL A 425 -16.35 7.59 -12.71
C VAL A 425 -16.20 6.45 -13.71
N ALA A 426 -16.12 5.21 -13.21
CA ALA A 426 -16.14 4.02 -14.06
C ALA A 426 -17.45 3.28 -13.83
N GLY A 427 -18.23 3.10 -14.89
CA GLY A 427 -19.53 2.46 -14.82
C GLY A 427 -20.41 2.82 -16.00
N LYS A 428 -21.70 2.53 -15.87
CA LYS A 428 -22.67 2.86 -16.91
C LYS A 428 -22.88 4.37 -17.00
N LYS A 429 -22.75 4.93 -18.18
CA LYS A 429 -23.02 6.36 -18.41
C LYS A 429 -24.48 6.66 -18.11
N PRO A 430 -24.81 7.72 -17.37
CA PRO A 430 -26.18 8.12 -17.19
C PRO A 430 -26.84 8.29 -18.56
N SER A 431 -27.90 7.56 -18.83
CA SER A 431 -28.72 7.76 -20.03
C SER A 431 -29.15 9.22 -20.02
N GLY A 432 -28.72 9.97 -21.05
CA GLY A 432 -28.76 11.42 -21.17
C GLY A 432 -29.96 12.04 -20.45
N SER A 433 -29.65 12.79 -19.43
CA SER A 433 -30.64 13.48 -18.62
C SER A 433 -31.18 14.67 -19.37
N CYS A 434 -32.48 14.72 -19.36
CA CYS A 434 -33.28 15.93 -19.34
C CYS A 434 -33.20 16.81 -20.60
N LYS A 435 -33.94 16.39 -21.60
CA LYS A 435 -34.71 17.37 -22.38
C LYS A 435 -35.51 18.19 -21.36
N SER A 436 -35.18 19.47 -21.24
CA SER A 436 -35.97 20.44 -20.50
C SER A 436 -37.46 20.18 -20.80
N LYS A 437 -38.23 19.86 -19.75
CA LYS A 437 -39.69 19.98 -19.80
C LYS A 437 -39.98 21.45 -20.10
N LYS A 438 -40.15 21.80 -21.37
CA LYS A 438 -40.88 23.01 -21.75
C LYS A 438 -42.28 22.87 -21.16
N THR A 439 -42.53 23.68 -20.17
CA THR A 439 -43.85 23.97 -19.67
C THR A 439 -44.68 24.49 -20.82
N ILE A 440 -45.56 23.62 -21.36
CA ILE A 440 -46.64 24.06 -22.20
C ILE A 440 -47.79 24.45 -21.27
N PHE A 441 -47.78 25.71 -20.87
CA PHE A 441 -49.02 26.40 -20.50
C PHE A 441 -49.54 27.02 -21.79
N GLU A 442 -50.52 26.44 -22.44
CA GLU A 442 -51.44 27.10 -23.33
C GLU A 442 -52.84 26.61 -23.02
N ARG A 443 -53.60 27.50 -22.45
CA ARG A 443 -54.97 27.93 -22.70
C ARG A 443 -55.92 26.94 -23.39
N ASN A 444 -56.92 26.49 -22.69
CA ASN A 444 -58.29 26.94 -22.92
C ASN A 444 -59.19 26.51 -21.73
#